data_82adf2a39082f4d5b03b309e73b556cd
#
_entry.id   82adf2a39082f4d5b03b309e73b556cd
#
_cell.length_a   1.000
_cell.length_b   1.000
_cell.length_c   1.000
_cell.angle_alpha   90.00
_cell.angle_beta   90.00
_cell.angle_gamma   90.00
#
_symmetry.space_group_name_H-M   'P 1'
#
loop_
_entity.id
_entity.type
_entity.pdbx_description
1 polymer ?
#
loop_
_entity_poly.entity_id
_entity_poly.type
_entity_poly.pdbx_seq_one_letter_code
_entity_poly.pdbx_strand_id
1 'polypeptide(L)'
;MDIRIREAVLADGPVIAGFNVQLARESEELELDAARVQAGVAAILKDRAKGVYYVAEAEGTVVGQTMITYEWSDWRNGNIWWIQSVYVKPEFRR
;
A
#
# COMPACT_ATOMS: atom_id res chain seq x y z
N MET A 1 -4.39 -9.82 -20.23
CA MET A 1 -4.84 -8.72 -19.35
C MET A 1 -3.68 -7.81 -19.03
N ASP A 2 -3.82 -6.53 -19.30
CA ASP A 2 -2.76 -5.57 -19.04
C ASP A 2 -2.83 -5.10 -17.60
N ILE A 3 -1.69 -5.18 -16.93
CA ILE A 3 -1.53 -4.66 -15.57
C ILE A 3 -0.68 -3.41 -15.65
N ARG A 4 -1.16 -2.34 -15.05
CA ARG A 4 -0.45 -1.07 -15.03
C ARG A 4 -0.06 -0.73 -13.59
N ILE A 5 1.21 -0.42 -13.39
CA ILE A 5 1.72 -0.01 -12.07
C ILE A 5 1.88 1.50 -12.08
N ARG A 6 1.36 2.15 -11.05
CA ARG A 6 1.53 3.59 -10.90
C ARG A 6 1.63 3.96 -9.42
N GLU A 7 2.12 5.15 -9.14
CA GLU A 7 2.08 5.68 -7.78
C GLU A 7 0.65 6.00 -7.42
N ALA A 8 0.24 5.70 -6.18
CA ALA A 8 -1.11 5.95 -5.71
C ALA A 8 -1.34 7.44 -5.52
N VAL A 9 -2.58 7.87 -5.71
CA VAL A 9 -3.03 9.22 -5.44
C VAL A 9 -4.08 9.20 -4.33
N LEU A 10 -4.45 10.37 -3.81
CA LEU A 10 -5.35 10.45 -2.65
C LEU A 10 -6.66 9.71 -2.88
N ALA A 11 -7.19 9.75 -4.09
CA ALA A 11 -8.44 9.06 -4.43
C ALA A 11 -8.36 7.54 -4.26
N ASP A 12 -7.15 6.97 -4.26
CA ASP A 12 -6.96 5.53 -4.05
C ASP A 12 -7.06 5.13 -2.58
N GLY A 13 -7.13 6.10 -1.67
CA GLY A 13 -7.07 5.84 -0.22
C GLY A 13 -8.07 4.81 0.26
N PRO A 14 -9.37 4.95 -0.05
CA PRO A 14 -10.36 3.97 0.45
C PRO A 14 -10.09 2.53 -0.01
N VAL A 15 -9.69 2.35 -1.27
CA VAL A 15 -9.38 1.02 -1.79
C VAL A 15 -8.15 0.43 -1.08
N ILE A 16 -7.10 1.23 -0.91
CA ILE A 16 -5.88 0.80 -0.23
C ILE A 16 -6.20 0.42 1.22
N ALA A 17 -6.98 1.24 1.91
CA ALA A 17 -7.36 0.96 3.30
C ALA A 17 -8.11 -0.37 3.39
N GLY A 18 -9.02 -0.62 2.44
CA GLY A 18 -9.74 -1.90 2.38
C GLY A 18 -8.78 -3.08 2.16
N PHE A 19 -7.79 -2.92 1.30
CA PHE A 19 -6.78 -3.95 1.08
C PHE A 19 -5.99 -4.24 2.36
N ASN A 20 -5.64 -3.21 3.12
CA ASN A 20 -4.90 -3.40 4.36
C ASN A 20 -5.73 -4.16 5.41
N VAL A 21 -7.02 -3.88 5.49
CA VAL A 21 -7.91 -4.62 6.38
C VAL A 21 -7.94 -6.09 5.98
N GLN A 22 -8.06 -6.37 4.67
CA GLN A 22 -8.07 -7.75 4.19
C GLN A 22 -6.73 -8.45 4.41
N LEU A 23 -5.62 -7.72 4.17
CA LEU A 23 -4.29 -8.27 4.39
C LEU A 23 -4.11 -8.72 5.84
N ALA A 24 -4.54 -7.89 6.79
CA ALA A 24 -4.41 -8.21 8.21
C ALA A 24 -5.25 -9.44 8.57
N ARG A 25 -6.46 -9.55 8.01
CA ARG A 25 -7.30 -10.71 8.24
C ARG A 25 -6.67 -12.00 7.70
N GLU A 26 -6.14 -11.93 6.46
CA GLU A 26 -5.62 -13.10 5.78
C GLU A 26 -4.30 -13.58 6.36
N SER A 27 -3.43 -12.66 6.74
CA SER A 27 -2.07 -13.03 7.15
C SER A 27 -1.90 -13.16 8.66
N GLU A 28 -2.72 -12.48 9.47
CA GLU A 28 -2.55 -12.44 10.92
C GLU A 28 -3.84 -12.67 11.69
N GLU A 29 -4.94 -12.91 11.02
CA GLU A 29 -6.25 -13.06 11.65
C GLU A 29 -6.56 -11.86 12.55
N LEU A 30 -6.18 -10.67 12.12
CA LEU A 30 -6.27 -9.45 12.90
C LEU A 30 -7.32 -8.53 12.30
N GLU A 31 -8.21 -7.98 13.16
CA GLU A 31 -9.19 -6.99 12.73
C GLU A 31 -8.67 -5.60 13.03
N LEU A 32 -8.43 -4.83 11.96
CA LEU A 32 -7.98 -3.46 12.11
C LEU A 32 -9.17 -2.52 12.27
N ASP A 33 -8.93 -1.41 12.96
CA ASP A 33 -9.89 -0.31 13.03
C ASP A 33 -9.92 0.38 11.67
N ALA A 34 -11.01 0.22 10.92
CA ALA A 34 -11.09 0.73 9.55
C ALA A 34 -10.89 2.24 9.47
N ALA A 35 -11.47 3.00 10.42
CA ALA A 35 -11.32 4.45 10.41
C ALA A 35 -9.87 4.87 10.63
N ARG A 36 -9.18 4.20 11.54
CA ARG A 36 -7.76 4.48 11.80
C ARG A 36 -6.90 4.15 10.59
N VAL A 37 -7.17 3.03 9.93
CA VAL A 37 -6.42 2.63 8.74
C VAL A 37 -6.65 3.63 7.61
N GLN A 38 -7.89 4.06 7.41
CA GLN A 38 -8.18 5.05 6.37
C GLN A 38 -7.44 6.36 6.62
N ALA A 39 -7.42 6.82 7.88
CA ALA A 39 -6.69 8.04 8.23
C ALA A 39 -5.18 7.87 8.02
N GLY A 40 -4.65 6.71 8.38
CA GLY A 40 -3.22 6.43 8.21
C GLY A 40 -2.80 6.37 6.76
N VAL A 41 -3.61 5.72 5.90
CA VAL A 41 -3.34 5.67 4.47
C VAL A 41 -3.40 7.07 3.87
N ALA A 42 -4.43 7.85 4.23
CA ALA A 42 -4.54 9.23 3.72
C ALA A 42 -3.33 10.06 4.12
N ALA A 43 -2.82 9.88 5.33
CA ALA A 43 -1.64 10.62 5.80
C ALA A 43 -0.42 10.33 4.94
N ILE A 44 -0.20 9.08 4.56
CA ILE A 44 0.91 8.71 3.67
C ILE A 44 0.71 9.32 2.29
N LEU A 45 -0.52 9.25 1.76
CA LEU A 45 -0.78 9.77 0.42
C LEU A 45 -0.59 11.28 0.33
N LYS A 46 -0.65 11.97 1.46
CA LYS A 46 -0.43 13.42 1.52
C LYS A 46 1.02 13.79 1.84
N ASP A 47 1.84 12.84 2.27
CA ASP A 47 3.17 13.16 2.76
C ASP A 47 4.15 12.04 2.40
N ARG A 48 4.89 12.25 1.31
CA ARG A 48 5.83 11.25 0.80
C ARG A 48 6.95 10.94 1.79
N ALA A 49 7.19 11.81 2.76
CA ALA A 49 8.20 11.53 3.78
C ALA A 49 7.84 10.34 4.66
N LYS A 50 6.54 10.04 4.79
CA LYS A 50 6.07 8.89 5.57
C LYS A 50 6.21 7.58 4.81
N GLY A 51 6.20 7.63 3.49
CA GLY A 51 6.28 6.46 2.63
C GLY A 51 5.56 6.70 1.32
N VAL A 52 5.57 5.70 0.45
CA VAL A 52 4.93 5.79 -0.86
C VAL A 52 4.15 4.51 -1.12
N TYR A 53 2.92 4.66 -1.57
CA TYR A 53 2.12 3.55 -2.08
C TYR A 53 2.21 3.50 -3.60
N TYR A 54 2.35 2.29 -4.13
CA TYR A 54 2.15 2.01 -5.55
C TYR A 54 0.97 1.07 -5.68
N VAL A 55 0.19 1.25 -6.75
CA VAL A 55 -0.96 0.39 -7.00
C VAL A 55 -0.83 -0.26 -8.37
N ALA A 56 -1.47 -1.44 -8.48
CA ALA A 56 -1.60 -2.15 -9.73
C ALA A 56 -3.03 -2.01 -10.21
N GLU A 57 -3.22 -1.64 -11.47
CA GLU A 57 -4.53 -1.53 -12.09
C GLU A 57 -4.70 -2.58 -13.17
N ALA A 58 -5.87 -3.21 -13.19
CA ALA A 58 -6.28 -4.07 -14.28
C ALA A 58 -7.53 -3.44 -14.88
N GLU A 59 -7.42 -2.96 -16.12
CA GLU A 59 -8.55 -2.36 -16.84
C GLU A 59 -9.23 -1.23 -16.05
N GLY A 60 -8.41 -0.36 -15.49
CA GLY A 60 -8.90 0.81 -14.76
C GLY A 60 -9.29 0.57 -13.31
N THR A 61 -9.23 -0.67 -12.84
CA THR A 61 -9.58 -1.03 -11.46
C THR A 61 -8.33 -1.37 -10.68
N VAL A 62 -8.18 -0.77 -9.49
CA VAL A 62 -7.05 -1.08 -8.62
C VAL A 62 -7.24 -2.47 -8.04
N VAL A 63 -6.27 -3.35 -8.27
CA VAL A 63 -6.34 -4.76 -7.85
C VAL A 63 -5.23 -5.17 -6.90
N GLY A 64 -4.27 -4.28 -6.65
CA GLY A 64 -3.19 -4.56 -5.71
C GLY A 64 -2.48 -3.31 -5.26
N GLN A 65 -1.69 -3.44 -4.21
CA GLN A 65 -0.91 -2.32 -3.67
C GLN A 65 0.38 -2.84 -3.01
N THR A 66 1.36 -1.95 -2.94
CA THR A 66 2.54 -2.15 -2.10
C THR A 66 2.90 -0.81 -1.47
N MET A 67 3.45 -0.86 -0.25
CA MET A 67 3.88 0.35 0.44
C MET A 67 5.37 0.26 0.74
N ILE A 68 6.09 1.33 0.42
CA ILE A 68 7.53 1.43 0.64
C ILE A 68 7.78 2.54 1.64
N THR A 69 8.60 2.27 2.64
CA THR A 69 9.10 3.27 3.57
C THR A 69 10.61 3.34 3.47
N TYR A 70 11.19 4.36 4.09
CA TYR A 70 12.61 4.63 3.99
C TYR A 70 13.23 4.64 5.37
N GLU A 71 14.46 4.16 5.44
CA GLU A 71 15.27 4.25 6.66
C GLU A 71 16.61 4.85 6.26
N TRP A 72 16.97 5.97 6.89
CA TRP A 72 18.26 6.59 6.61
C TRP A 72 19.39 5.72 7.16
N SER A 73 20.41 5.51 6.34
CA SER A 73 21.62 4.80 6.74
C SER A 73 22.81 5.73 6.59
N ASP A 74 23.40 6.10 7.72
CA ASP A 74 24.64 6.90 7.70
C ASP A 74 25.80 6.09 7.17
N TRP A 75 25.77 4.76 7.36
CA TRP A 75 26.81 3.89 6.82
C TRP A 75 26.82 3.91 5.29
N ARG A 76 25.64 4.07 4.67
CA ARG A 76 25.49 4.05 3.22
C ARG A 76 25.34 5.44 2.61
N ASN A 77 25.20 6.44 3.46
CA ASN A 77 24.89 7.81 3.03
C ASN A 77 23.68 7.81 2.11
N GLY A 78 22.64 7.11 2.50
CA GLY A 78 21.44 7.00 1.69
C GLY A 78 20.33 6.26 2.42
N ASN A 79 19.18 6.17 1.74
CA ASN A 79 18.02 5.49 2.28
C ASN A 79 18.07 4.00 1.97
N ILE A 80 17.67 3.21 2.97
CA ILE A 80 17.29 1.81 2.76
C ILE A 80 15.79 1.82 2.53
N TRP A 81 15.33 1.09 1.52
CA TRP A 81 13.91 0.98 1.22
C TRP A 81 13.36 -0.29 1.83
N TRP A 82 12.22 -0.16 2.51
CA TRP A 82 11.54 -1.30 3.12
C TRP A 82 10.19 -1.49 2.45
N ILE A 83 9.89 -2.73 2.05
CA ILE A 83 8.55 -3.11 1.59
C ILE A 83 7.75 -3.44 2.84
N GLN A 84 6.78 -2.59 3.17
CA GLN A 84 5.99 -2.75 4.39
C GLN A 84 4.77 -3.64 4.20
N SER A 85 4.18 -3.61 3.01
CA SER A 85 3.00 -4.42 2.73
C SER A 85 2.91 -4.70 1.24
N VAL A 86 2.32 -5.85 0.92
CA VAL A 86 1.96 -6.21 -0.45
C VAL A 86 0.62 -6.90 -0.39
N TYR A 87 -0.33 -6.43 -1.16
CA TYR A 87 -1.63 -7.09 -1.27
C TYR A 87 -2.09 -7.13 -2.72
N VAL A 88 -2.63 -8.27 -3.12
CA VAL A 88 -3.25 -8.45 -4.44
C VAL A 88 -4.59 -9.13 -4.20
N LYS A 89 -5.65 -8.65 -4.86
CA LYS A 89 -6.97 -9.28 -4.76
C LYS A 89 -6.85 -10.76 -5.12
N PRO A 90 -7.55 -11.64 -4.40
CA PRO A 90 -7.41 -13.09 -4.61
C PRO A 90 -7.59 -13.54 -6.06
N GLU A 91 -8.53 -12.93 -6.79
CA GLU A 91 -8.80 -13.33 -8.17
C GLU A 91 -7.70 -12.93 -9.14
N PHE A 92 -6.73 -12.13 -8.72
CA PHE A 92 -5.58 -11.72 -9.53
C PHE A 92 -4.28 -12.35 -9.05
N ARG A 93 -4.33 -13.23 -8.07
CA ARG A 93 -3.16 -13.98 -7.60
C ARG A 93 -2.97 -15.22 -8.46
N ARG A 94 -1.74 -15.72 -8.47
CA ARG A 94 -1.46 -16.97 -9.18
C ARG A 94 -1.85 -18.20 -8.39
#